data_b6207e62d1a4a619b313f79500c616cf
#
_entry.id   b6207e62d1a4a619b313f79500c616cf
#
_cell.length_a   1.000
_cell.length_b   1.000
_cell.length_c   1.000
_cell.angle_alpha   90.00
_cell.angle_beta   90.00
_cell.angle_gamma   90.00
#
_symmetry.space_group_name_H-M   'P 1'
#
loop_
_entity.id
_entity.type
_entity.pdbx_description
1 polymer ?
#
loop_
_entity_poly.entity_id
_entity_poly.type
_entity_poly.pdbx_seq_one_letter_code
_entity_poly.pdbx_strand_id
1 'polypeptide(L)'
;MPLDARILVRAVSGVAAALFLVAAPAVAQEDPALAHARKLLKTVPLIDGHNDLAWEIRTSKTAPMDVQAYNLNGTVPGVTDIARLRAGEVGAQFWSIYIPGEAKDSGYARMQLEEFDIARRMIAMYPKDLQFVTTADGIEQAFKAGKIGSLLGLEGGHAIENSLGALRVYYDLGARYMTLTHNVTLAWADAALDSATHGGLTPFGREVVHEMNRLGMMVDLSHVSPAVMSNVLDITESPVIFSHSSARALTDHKRNVPDSILRRLPKNGGVVMVTFVPGFVNTHFGAWEAARDSVVTAAKAGGADSAAARTQVRAWMSANPRPTTTISDVADHIEYVRKMAGADHIGIGSDFDGMGPVAPAGLEDVSKFPYLFAELIRRGWKDEDLKKLAGLNVLRVLRANEATAKRLQAERPPSTKTIQQLDSVPAH
;
A
#
# COMPACT_ATOMS: atom_id res chain seq x y z
N MET A 1 -88.95 56.99 -33.64
CA MET A 1 -89.24 56.59 -32.21
C MET A 1 -88.67 55.22 -31.98
N PRO A 2 -88.12 55.04 -30.88
CA PRO A 2 -86.95 54.13 -30.65
C PRO A 2 -87.36 52.77 -30.11
N LEU A 3 -86.41 51.83 -30.10
CA LEU A 3 -86.30 50.87 -29.02
C LEU A 3 -84.92 50.17 -29.10
N ASP A 4 -84.19 50.40 -28.03
CA ASP A 4 -82.94 49.73 -27.67
C ASP A 4 -83.09 48.23 -27.45
N ALA A 5 -82.15 47.46 -27.95
CA ALA A 5 -81.95 46.12 -27.46
C ALA A 5 -80.46 45.87 -27.20
N ARG A 6 -80.12 45.93 -25.90
CA ARG A 6 -78.76 45.59 -25.40
C ARG A 6 -78.63 44.09 -25.32
N ILE A 7 -77.70 43.56 -26.07
CA ILE A 7 -77.28 42.17 -25.96
C ILE A 7 -76.09 42.07 -24.98
N LEU A 8 -76.34 41.38 -23.87
CA LEU A 8 -75.33 41.06 -22.84
C LEU A 8 -74.50 39.84 -23.29
N VAL A 9 -73.26 40.05 -23.68
CA VAL A 9 -72.30 38.96 -23.93
C VAL A 9 -71.65 38.66 -22.58
N ARG A 10 -71.85 37.43 -22.03
CA ARG A 10 -71.11 36.86 -20.92
C ARG A 10 -69.86 36.25 -21.42
N ALA A 11 -68.69 36.83 -21.09
CA ALA A 11 -67.40 36.23 -21.28
C ALA A 11 -67.17 35.15 -20.20
N VAL A 12 -67.06 33.90 -20.60
CA VAL A 12 -66.60 32.79 -19.72
C VAL A 12 -65.07 32.75 -19.78
N SER A 13 -64.42 33.24 -18.73
CA SER A 13 -62.96 33.11 -18.58
C SER A 13 -62.63 31.73 -18.04
N GLY A 14 -62.18 30.83 -18.93
CA GLY A 14 -61.58 29.53 -18.54
C GLY A 14 -60.18 29.74 -18.03
N VAL A 15 -59.95 29.54 -16.75
CA VAL A 15 -58.60 29.45 -16.16
C VAL A 15 -58.08 28.05 -16.37
N ALA A 16 -57.14 27.87 -17.33
CA ALA A 16 -56.42 26.64 -17.52
C ALA A 16 -55.31 26.58 -16.41
N ALA A 17 -55.51 25.75 -15.39
CA ALA A 17 -54.48 25.43 -14.41
C ALA A 17 -53.44 24.51 -15.07
N ALA A 18 -52.28 25.05 -15.43
CA ALA A 18 -51.13 24.27 -15.84
C ALA A 18 -50.53 23.60 -14.63
N LEU A 19 -50.73 22.28 -14.47
CA LEU A 19 -50.01 21.47 -13.50
C LEU A 19 -48.54 21.32 -13.99
N PHE A 20 -47.63 22.07 -13.40
CA PHE A 20 -46.19 21.80 -13.48
C PHE A 20 -45.89 20.57 -12.62
N LEU A 21 -45.73 19.40 -13.27
CA LEU A 21 -45.10 18.25 -12.68
C LEU A 21 -43.60 18.59 -12.51
N VAL A 22 -43.22 19.00 -11.30
CA VAL A 22 -41.81 19.06 -10.90
C VAL A 22 -41.35 17.61 -10.77
N ALA A 23 -40.65 17.13 -11.82
CA ALA A 23 -39.95 15.87 -11.72
C ALA A 23 -38.88 15.99 -10.60
N ALA A 24 -39.09 15.31 -9.48
CA ALA A 24 -38.07 15.18 -8.46
C ALA A 24 -36.81 14.58 -9.13
N PRO A 25 -35.60 15.09 -8.87
CA PRO A 25 -34.40 14.51 -9.40
C PRO A 25 -34.37 13.04 -8.96
N ALA A 26 -34.31 12.13 -9.93
CA ALA A 26 -34.12 10.72 -9.65
C ALA A 26 -32.80 10.60 -8.88
N VAL A 27 -32.87 10.28 -7.60
CA VAL A 27 -31.70 9.90 -6.82
C VAL A 27 -31.13 8.69 -7.54
N ALA A 28 -29.97 8.85 -8.16
CA ALA A 28 -29.30 7.75 -8.83
C ALA A 28 -29.14 6.62 -7.80
N GLN A 29 -29.78 5.50 -8.06
CA GLN A 29 -29.69 4.33 -7.17
C GLN A 29 -28.24 3.92 -7.09
N GLU A 30 -27.69 3.83 -5.87
CA GLU A 30 -26.32 3.36 -5.68
C GLU A 30 -26.14 1.98 -6.34
N ASP A 31 -25.02 1.77 -7.01
CA ASP A 31 -24.66 0.47 -7.59
C ASP A 31 -24.78 -0.65 -6.54
N PRO A 32 -25.60 -1.67 -6.77
CA PRO A 32 -25.83 -2.74 -5.79
C PRO A 32 -24.55 -3.44 -5.34
N ALA A 33 -23.56 -3.60 -6.23
CA ALA A 33 -22.27 -4.19 -5.88
C ALA A 33 -21.46 -3.28 -4.95
N LEU A 34 -21.52 -1.96 -5.14
CA LEU A 34 -20.86 -1.00 -4.27
C LEU A 34 -21.54 -0.94 -2.89
N ALA A 35 -22.86 -0.93 -2.85
CA ALA A 35 -23.62 -0.99 -1.59
C ALA A 35 -23.29 -2.26 -0.81
N HIS A 36 -23.20 -3.41 -1.49
CA HIS A 36 -22.79 -4.69 -0.89
C HIS A 36 -21.35 -4.61 -0.35
N ALA A 37 -20.40 -4.11 -1.14
CA ALA A 37 -19.01 -3.94 -0.72
C ALA A 37 -18.89 -3.11 0.55
N ARG A 38 -19.54 -1.94 0.61
CA ARG A 38 -19.57 -1.09 1.81
C ARG A 38 -20.15 -1.80 3.05
N LYS A 39 -21.25 -2.56 2.86
CA LYS A 39 -21.85 -3.34 3.93
C LYS A 39 -20.91 -4.43 4.45
N LEU A 40 -20.21 -5.13 3.55
CA LEU A 40 -19.24 -6.17 3.90
C LEU A 40 -18.06 -5.58 4.69
N LEU A 41 -17.47 -4.48 4.22
CA LEU A 41 -16.29 -3.85 4.84
C LEU A 41 -16.59 -3.28 6.24
N LYS A 42 -17.84 -3.04 6.59
CA LYS A 42 -18.25 -2.71 7.98
C LYS A 42 -18.22 -3.91 8.93
N THR A 43 -18.05 -5.13 8.43
CA THR A 43 -18.06 -6.37 9.24
C THR A 43 -16.66 -6.93 9.49
N VAL A 44 -15.65 -6.41 8.81
CA VAL A 44 -14.26 -6.89 8.87
C VAL A 44 -13.33 -5.69 8.65
N PRO A 45 -12.21 -5.56 9.37
CA PRO A 45 -11.28 -4.48 9.10
C PRO A 45 -10.65 -4.68 7.71
N LEU A 46 -10.82 -3.69 6.83
CA LEU A 46 -9.98 -3.57 5.64
C LEU A 46 -8.58 -3.15 6.10
N ILE A 47 -7.58 -3.98 5.83
CA ILE A 47 -6.18 -3.75 6.22
C ILE A 47 -5.37 -3.50 4.95
N ASP A 48 -4.87 -2.27 4.80
CA ASP A 48 -3.94 -1.93 3.74
C ASP A 48 -2.50 -2.09 4.22
N GLY A 49 -1.70 -2.82 3.43
CA GLY A 49 -0.33 -3.22 3.78
C GLY A 49 0.71 -2.14 3.65
N HIS A 50 0.42 -1.06 2.89
CA HIS A 50 1.45 -0.06 2.61
C HIS A 50 0.85 1.28 2.19
N ASN A 51 1.29 2.35 2.87
CA ASN A 51 0.94 3.74 2.54
C ASN A 51 2.04 4.67 3.03
N ASP A 52 2.52 5.56 2.16
CA ASP A 52 3.69 6.41 2.39
C ASP A 52 3.36 7.82 2.90
N LEU A 53 2.23 7.98 3.57
CA LEU A 53 1.80 9.28 4.11
C LEU A 53 2.87 9.95 5.01
N ALA A 54 3.65 9.18 5.77
CA ALA A 54 4.71 9.74 6.61
C ALA A 54 5.79 10.41 5.75
N TRP A 55 6.18 9.77 4.64
CA TRP A 55 7.13 10.33 3.68
C TRP A 55 6.56 11.54 2.92
N GLU A 56 5.27 11.51 2.55
CA GLU A 56 4.59 12.64 1.94
C GLU A 56 4.56 13.87 2.87
N ILE A 57 4.34 13.68 4.17
CA ILE A 57 4.45 14.73 5.20
C ILE A 57 5.89 15.23 5.29
N ARG A 58 6.88 14.31 5.35
CA ARG A 58 8.30 14.67 5.42
C ARG A 58 8.74 15.56 4.26
N THR A 59 8.30 15.23 3.06
CA THR A 59 8.72 15.87 1.82
C THR A 59 7.75 16.94 1.32
N SER A 60 6.78 17.31 2.15
CA SER A 60 5.81 18.36 1.85
C SER A 60 6.50 19.64 1.35
N LYS A 61 6.04 20.16 0.23
CA LYS A 61 6.64 21.36 -0.38
C LYS A 61 6.40 22.64 0.42
N THR A 62 5.33 22.68 1.19
CA THR A 62 4.89 23.89 1.91
C THR A 62 5.29 23.86 3.38
N ALA A 63 5.35 22.68 4.00
CA ALA A 63 5.63 22.51 5.42
C ALA A 63 6.29 21.14 5.64
N PRO A 64 7.57 20.95 5.25
CA PRO A 64 8.26 19.68 5.38
C PRO A 64 8.38 19.28 6.85
N MET A 65 8.09 18.00 7.17
CA MET A 65 8.11 17.40 8.51
C MET A 65 7.08 17.97 9.50
N ASP A 66 6.23 18.90 9.08
CA ASP A 66 5.23 19.53 9.96
C ASP A 66 3.89 18.81 9.86
N VAL A 67 3.69 17.87 10.77
CA VAL A 67 2.45 17.09 10.88
C VAL A 67 1.22 17.96 11.15
N GLN A 68 1.40 19.10 11.86
CA GLN A 68 0.28 19.99 12.19
C GLN A 68 -0.15 20.80 10.95
N ALA A 69 0.79 21.26 10.17
CA ALA A 69 0.52 21.99 8.93
C ALA A 69 -0.05 21.07 7.83
N TYR A 70 0.35 19.77 7.81
CA TYR A 70 -0.23 18.75 6.94
C TYR A 70 -1.53 18.20 7.55
N ASN A 71 -2.54 19.03 7.65
CA ASN A 71 -3.78 18.77 8.39
C ASN A 71 -4.69 17.74 7.67
N LEU A 72 -4.74 16.50 8.17
CA LEU A 72 -5.55 15.42 7.61
C LEU A 72 -7.07 15.59 7.77
N ASN A 73 -7.55 16.56 8.55
CA ASN A 73 -8.98 16.92 8.58
C ASN A 73 -9.38 17.83 7.41
N GLY A 74 -8.42 18.34 6.65
CA GLY A 74 -8.63 19.15 5.45
C GLY A 74 -8.31 18.38 4.17
N THR A 75 -8.38 19.08 3.04
CA THR A 75 -7.88 18.56 1.77
C THR A 75 -6.36 18.67 1.75
N VAL A 76 -5.67 17.55 1.58
CA VAL A 76 -4.21 17.46 1.50
C VAL A 76 -3.73 17.28 0.06
N PRO A 77 -2.45 17.61 -0.25
CA PRO A 77 -1.88 17.41 -1.59
C PRO A 77 -1.82 15.94 -2.02
N GLY A 78 -1.59 15.03 -1.06
CA GLY A 78 -1.54 13.58 -1.29
C GLY A 78 -2.93 12.94 -1.46
N VAL A 79 -2.95 11.62 -1.45
CA VAL A 79 -4.17 10.84 -1.71
C VAL A 79 -4.78 10.24 -0.44
N THR A 80 -4.27 10.60 0.74
CA THR A 80 -4.70 10.07 2.04
C THR A 80 -5.05 11.20 3.01
N ASP A 81 -6.30 11.24 3.48
CA ASP A 81 -6.79 12.06 4.60
C ASP A 81 -7.90 11.33 5.37
N ILE A 82 -8.32 11.85 6.52
CA ILE A 82 -9.29 11.20 7.41
C ILE A 82 -10.64 10.97 6.70
N ALA A 83 -11.14 11.95 5.95
CA ALA A 83 -12.43 11.83 5.26
C ALA A 83 -12.38 10.72 4.19
N ARG A 84 -11.30 10.68 3.40
CA ARG A 84 -11.10 9.65 2.37
C ARG A 84 -10.85 8.26 2.97
N LEU A 85 -10.08 8.13 4.05
CA LEU A 85 -9.90 6.86 4.78
C LEU A 85 -11.25 6.31 5.28
N ARG A 86 -12.10 7.18 5.84
CA ARG A 86 -13.45 6.81 6.27
C ARG A 86 -14.34 6.38 5.10
N ALA A 87 -14.34 7.15 4.00
CA ALA A 87 -15.10 6.81 2.79
C ALA A 87 -14.61 5.50 2.15
N GLY A 88 -13.32 5.17 2.31
CA GLY A 88 -12.70 3.92 1.88
C GLY A 88 -12.97 2.72 2.78
N GLU A 89 -13.70 2.91 3.90
CA GLU A 89 -13.98 1.86 4.90
C GLU A 89 -12.68 1.21 5.44
N VAL A 90 -11.58 1.98 5.52
CA VAL A 90 -10.28 1.49 6.02
C VAL A 90 -10.40 1.18 7.50
N GLY A 91 -10.13 -0.08 7.88
CA GLY A 91 -10.17 -0.56 9.26
C GLY A 91 -8.81 -0.60 9.94
N ALA A 92 -7.73 -0.79 9.16
CA ALA A 92 -6.36 -0.65 9.63
C ALA A 92 -5.42 -0.30 8.47
N GLN A 93 -4.32 0.39 8.80
CA GLN A 93 -3.31 0.84 7.87
C GLN A 93 -1.93 0.54 8.40
N PHE A 94 -1.07 -0.08 7.57
CA PHE A 94 0.37 -0.04 7.77
C PHE A 94 0.92 1.24 7.13
N TRP A 95 1.40 2.15 7.98
CA TRP A 95 2.11 3.33 7.55
C TRP A 95 3.56 2.97 7.30
N SER A 96 4.01 3.19 6.07
CA SER A 96 5.42 3.02 5.71
C SER A 96 6.27 4.04 6.47
N ILE A 97 7.37 3.56 7.06
CA ILE A 97 8.43 4.38 7.62
C ILE A 97 9.62 4.24 6.67
N TYR A 98 9.43 4.81 5.49
CA TYR A 98 10.37 4.78 4.39
C TYR A 98 11.51 5.78 4.58
N ILE A 99 12.71 5.37 4.18
CA ILE A 99 13.85 6.26 3.92
C ILE A 99 14.58 5.80 2.65
N PRO A 100 15.16 6.71 1.83
CA PRO A 100 15.83 6.33 0.60
C PRO A 100 17.15 5.61 0.88
N GLY A 101 17.34 4.43 0.28
CA GLY A 101 18.55 3.62 0.41
C GLY A 101 19.81 4.26 -0.22
N GLU A 102 19.61 5.24 -1.10
CA GLU A 102 20.67 6.01 -1.75
C GLU A 102 21.25 7.11 -0.85
N ALA A 103 20.60 7.43 0.27
CA ALA A 103 20.99 8.51 1.18
C ALA A 103 22.09 8.09 2.19
N LYS A 104 23.08 7.30 1.76
CA LYS A 104 24.14 6.69 2.60
C LYS A 104 24.85 7.68 3.53
N ASP A 105 25.13 8.88 3.04
CA ASP A 105 25.89 9.91 3.78
C ASP A 105 25.02 10.81 4.68
N SER A 106 23.71 10.55 4.73
CA SER A 106 22.74 11.38 5.45
C SER A 106 22.39 10.86 6.86
N GLY A 107 22.91 9.69 7.26
CA GLY A 107 22.64 9.02 8.54
C GLY A 107 21.28 8.34 8.54
N TYR A 108 21.23 7.08 8.17
CA TYR A 108 19.99 6.29 8.11
C TYR A 108 19.25 6.26 9.44
N ALA A 109 19.96 6.00 10.55
CA ALA A 109 19.35 5.90 11.87
C ALA A 109 18.62 7.19 12.28
N ARG A 110 19.24 8.38 12.04
CA ARG A 110 18.59 9.67 12.33
C ARG A 110 17.34 9.84 11.47
N MET A 111 17.45 9.63 10.17
CA MET A 111 16.34 9.80 9.24
C MET A 111 15.19 8.84 9.57
N GLN A 112 15.52 7.60 9.94
CA GLN A 112 14.55 6.58 10.33
C GLN A 112 13.81 6.96 11.62
N LEU A 113 14.53 7.48 12.64
CA LEU A 113 13.90 7.95 13.86
C LEU A 113 12.99 9.16 13.63
N GLU A 114 13.34 10.05 12.72
CA GLU A 114 12.49 11.16 12.29
C GLU A 114 11.19 10.66 11.62
N GLU A 115 11.24 9.58 10.81
CA GLU A 115 10.03 8.96 10.22
C GLU A 115 9.13 8.32 11.29
N PHE A 116 9.72 7.62 12.27
CA PHE A 116 8.95 7.12 13.43
C PHE A 116 8.24 8.26 14.16
N ASP A 117 8.94 9.39 14.40
CA ASP A 117 8.36 10.55 15.07
C ASP A 117 7.21 11.16 14.28
N ILE A 118 7.38 11.37 12.97
CA ILE A 118 6.33 11.89 12.06
C ILE A 118 5.09 10.99 12.13
N ALA A 119 5.25 9.69 11.89
CA ALA A 119 4.13 8.74 11.88
C ALA A 119 3.41 8.69 13.24
N ARG A 120 4.16 8.65 14.34
CA ARG A 120 3.57 8.60 15.68
C ARG A 120 2.86 9.89 16.08
N ARG A 121 3.43 11.06 15.74
CA ARG A 121 2.77 12.36 15.96
C ARG A 121 1.49 12.47 15.13
N MET A 122 1.55 12.02 13.87
CA MET A 122 0.39 11.97 12.98
C MET A 122 -0.74 11.13 13.61
N ILE A 123 -0.45 9.91 14.03
CA ILE A 123 -1.45 9.03 14.65
C ILE A 123 -2.03 9.67 15.92
N ALA A 124 -1.17 10.23 16.78
CA ALA A 124 -1.58 10.85 18.04
C ALA A 124 -2.43 12.12 17.86
N MET A 125 -2.28 12.82 16.72
CA MET A 125 -3.04 14.05 16.42
C MET A 125 -4.53 13.78 16.15
N TYR A 126 -4.90 12.58 15.70
CA TYR A 126 -6.27 12.23 15.33
C TYR A 126 -6.85 11.10 16.19
N PRO A 127 -6.89 11.21 17.54
CA PRO A 127 -7.23 10.11 18.45
C PRO A 127 -8.69 9.65 18.36
N LYS A 128 -9.57 10.40 17.68
CA LYS A 128 -10.93 9.99 17.37
C LYS A 128 -11.00 9.03 16.20
N ASP A 129 -10.03 9.10 15.29
CA ASP A 129 -10.02 8.39 14.02
C ASP A 129 -8.92 7.32 13.95
N LEU A 130 -7.74 7.63 14.44
CA LEU A 130 -6.56 6.76 14.39
C LEU A 130 -6.23 6.21 15.79
N GLN A 131 -5.80 4.95 15.83
CA GLN A 131 -5.30 4.32 17.05
C GLN A 131 -4.02 3.57 16.77
N PHE A 132 -2.91 3.99 17.39
CA PHE A 132 -1.67 3.23 17.32
C PHE A 132 -1.86 1.84 17.92
N VAL A 133 -1.54 0.81 17.14
CA VAL A 133 -1.66 -0.59 17.53
C VAL A 133 -0.44 -1.37 17.07
N THR A 134 -0.12 -2.47 17.77
CA THR A 134 1.05 -3.29 17.50
C THR A 134 0.75 -4.79 17.49
N THR A 135 -0.53 -5.15 17.62
CA THR A 135 -0.98 -6.55 17.69
C THR A 135 -2.25 -6.76 16.84
N ALA A 136 -2.51 -8.01 16.48
CA ALA A 136 -3.74 -8.37 15.78
C ALA A 136 -5.00 -8.05 16.61
N ASP A 137 -4.97 -8.31 17.90
CA ASP A 137 -6.08 -7.97 18.82
C ASP A 137 -6.26 -6.45 18.94
N GLY A 138 -5.16 -5.67 18.89
CA GLY A 138 -5.20 -4.22 18.86
C GLY A 138 -5.93 -3.68 17.61
N ILE A 139 -5.71 -4.30 16.43
CA ILE A 139 -6.44 -3.96 15.20
C ILE A 139 -7.94 -4.19 15.39
N GLU A 140 -8.34 -5.37 15.89
CA GLU A 140 -9.75 -5.70 16.08
C GLU A 140 -10.42 -4.80 17.13
N GLN A 141 -9.70 -4.43 18.20
CA GLN A 141 -10.21 -3.50 19.21
C GLN A 141 -10.41 -2.09 18.64
N ALA A 142 -9.43 -1.59 17.86
CA ALA A 142 -9.54 -0.31 17.17
C ALA A 142 -10.75 -0.30 16.22
N PHE A 143 -10.88 -1.33 15.39
CA PHE A 143 -11.99 -1.48 14.46
C PHE A 143 -13.36 -1.51 15.17
N LYS A 144 -13.50 -2.31 16.25
CA LYS A 144 -14.72 -2.34 17.08
C LYS A 144 -15.05 -0.99 17.72
N ALA A 145 -14.02 -0.19 18.03
CA ALA A 145 -14.18 1.17 18.55
C ALA A 145 -14.47 2.21 17.46
N GLY A 146 -14.62 1.79 16.19
CA GLY A 146 -14.83 2.69 15.05
C GLY A 146 -13.59 3.50 14.69
N LYS A 147 -12.39 3.04 15.05
CA LYS A 147 -11.12 3.69 14.73
C LYS A 147 -10.33 2.86 13.71
N ILE A 148 -9.40 3.50 13.03
CA ILE A 148 -8.46 2.89 12.11
C ILE A 148 -7.23 2.44 12.89
N GLY A 149 -7.01 1.13 13.00
CA GLY A 149 -5.81 0.57 13.61
C GLY A 149 -4.57 0.99 12.81
N SER A 150 -3.65 1.71 13.43
CA SER A 150 -2.48 2.29 12.78
C SER A 150 -1.21 1.56 13.21
N LEU A 151 -0.61 0.83 12.28
CA LEU A 151 0.64 0.08 12.46
C LEU A 151 1.77 0.77 11.70
N LEU A 152 3.01 0.41 12.03
CA LEU A 152 4.20 0.92 11.35
C LEU A 152 4.91 -0.21 10.62
N GLY A 153 5.29 0.05 9.36
CA GLY A 153 6.06 -0.86 8.52
C GLY A 153 7.40 -0.24 8.13
N LEU A 154 8.50 -0.87 8.49
CA LEU A 154 9.84 -0.41 8.15
C LEU A 154 10.14 -0.79 6.68
N GLU A 155 10.36 0.17 5.81
CA GLU A 155 10.64 -0.09 4.42
C GLU A 155 12.12 0.07 4.09
N GLY A 156 12.79 -1.07 4.05
CA GLY A 156 14.19 -1.19 3.68
C GLY A 156 15.13 -1.47 4.85
N GLY A 157 15.76 -2.66 4.80
CA GLY A 157 16.72 -3.11 5.81
C GLY A 157 18.04 -2.33 5.88
N HIS A 158 18.27 -1.37 4.95
CA HIS A 158 19.39 -0.41 5.08
C HIS A 158 19.28 0.42 6.36
N ALA A 159 18.04 0.64 6.84
CA ALA A 159 17.76 1.39 8.06
C ALA A 159 18.41 0.80 9.33
N ILE A 160 18.65 -0.52 9.37
CA ILE A 160 19.28 -1.14 10.53
C ILE A 160 20.82 -0.99 10.54
N GLU A 161 21.46 -0.46 9.49
CA GLU A 161 22.90 -0.25 9.39
C GLU A 161 23.71 -1.49 9.81
N ASN A 162 23.28 -2.68 9.35
CA ASN A 162 23.84 -3.99 9.66
C ASN A 162 23.83 -4.34 11.17
N SER A 163 22.90 -3.78 11.95
CA SER A 163 22.82 -3.95 13.40
C SER A 163 21.52 -4.65 13.83
N LEU A 164 21.64 -5.85 14.41
CA LEU A 164 20.52 -6.54 15.05
C LEU A 164 20.01 -5.78 16.28
N GLY A 165 20.85 -4.95 16.89
CA GLY A 165 20.47 -4.04 17.97
C GLY A 165 19.49 -2.97 17.48
N ALA A 166 19.80 -2.32 16.36
CA ALA A 166 18.90 -1.35 15.72
C ALA A 166 17.55 -1.98 15.33
N LEU A 167 17.58 -3.19 14.76
CA LEU A 167 16.37 -3.95 14.43
C LEU A 167 15.45 -4.12 15.66
N ARG A 168 16.00 -4.49 16.82
CA ARG A 168 15.24 -4.64 18.05
C ARG A 168 14.64 -3.32 18.54
N VAL A 169 15.42 -2.26 18.51
CA VAL A 169 14.95 -0.92 18.92
C VAL A 169 13.80 -0.45 18.00
N TYR A 170 13.89 -0.67 16.69
CA TYR A 170 12.80 -0.32 15.78
C TYR A 170 11.54 -1.14 16.04
N TYR A 171 11.67 -2.41 16.42
CA TYR A 171 10.52 -3.21 16.87
C TYR A 171 9.88 -2.63 18.14
N ASP A 172 10.69 -2.23 19.12
CA ASP A 172 10.23 -1.61 20.36
C ASP A 172 9.56 -0.24 20.10
N LEU A 173 10.01 0.50 19.09
CA LEU A 173 9.38 1.73 18.63
C LEU A 173 8.04 1.49 17.90
N GLY A 174 7.73 0.23 17.54
CA GLY A 174 6.44 -0.18 17.04
C GLY A 174 6.42 -0.71 15.62
N ALA A 175 7.54 -0.86 14.92
CA ALA A 175 7.57 -1.53 13.63
C ALA A 175 7.08 -2.98 13.75
N ARG A 176 6.19 -3.40 12.84
CA ARG A 176 5.63 -4.75 12.84
C ARG A 176 5.96 -5.56 11.60
N TYR A 177 6.51 -4.92 10.58
CA TYR A 177 7.25 -5.61 9.53
C TYR A 177 8.53 -4.83 9.18
N MET A 178 9.46 -5.50 8.51
CA MET A 178 10.57 -4.87 7.81
C MET A 178 10.72 -5.50 6.42
N THR A 179 10.68 -4.65 5.40
CA THR A 179 11.08 -5.02 4.04
C THR A 179 12.59 -5.17 4.01
N LEU A 180 13.10 -6.36 3.62
CA LEU A 180 14.53 -6.67 3.79
C LEU A 180 15.46 -5.78 2.96
N THR A 181 14.99 -5.29 1.79
CA THR A 181 15.66 -4.27 0.98
C THR A 181 14.63 -3.25 0.50
N HIS A 182 15.05 -2.07 0.09
CA HIS A 182 14.28 -1.24 -0.84
C HIS A 182 14.85 -1.47 -2.26
N ASN A 183 15.17 -0.41 -3.01
CA ASN A 183 15.63 -0.53 -4.39
C ASN A 183 17.15 -0.77 -4.53
N VAL A 184 17.90 -0.75 -3.43
CA VAL A 184 19.36 -0.92 -3.39
C VAL A 184 19.72 -2.26 -2.74
N THR A 185 20.61 -3.00 -3.38
CA THR A 185 21.22 -4.21 -2.80
C THR A 185 22.07 -3.84 -1.59
N LEU A 186 21.85 -4.55 -0.47
CA LEU A 186 22.54 -4.34 0.80
C LEU A 186 23.75 -5.26 0.92
N ALA A 187 24.56 -5.04 1.95
CA ALA A 187 25.68 -5.94 2.24
C ALA A 187 25.26 -7.38 2.57
N TRP A 188 23.96 -7.66 2.77
CA TRP A 188 23.48 -8.95 3.23
C TRP A 188 22.22 -9.47 2.48
N ALA A 189 21.65 -8.71 1.54
CA ALA A 189 20.46 -9.10 0.78
C ALA A 189 20.39 -8.40 -0.57
N ASP A 190 20.06 -9.13 -1.63
CA ASP A 190 19.91 -8.61 -2.98
C ASP A 190 18.51 -7.99 -3.19
N ALA A 191 18.46 -6.76 -3.73
CA ALA A 191 17.23 -6.08 -4.12
C ALA A 191 16.74 -6.55 -5.51
N ALA A 192 15.43 -6.35 -5.79
CA ALA A 192 14.82 -6.70 -7.06
C ALA A 192 15.26 -5.79 -8.22
N LEU A 193 15.49 -4.50 -7.93
CA LEU A 193 15.78 -3.48 -8.96
C LEU A 193 17.27 -3.14 -9.10
N ASP A 194 18.13 -3.75 -8.30
CA ASP A 194 19.56 -3.55 -8.34
C ASP A 194 20.30 -4.81 -8.80
N SER A 195 21.62 -4.71 -8.93
CA SER A 195 22.50 -5.84 -9.28
C SER A 195 22.56 -6.83 -8.13
N ALA A 196 22.32 -8.10 -8.41
CA ALA A 196 22.52 -9.17 -7.44
C ALA A 196 24.02 -9.38 -7.19
N THR A 197 24.43 -9.32 -5.92
CA THR A 197 25.85 -9.49 -5.52
C THR A 197 26.07 -10.73 -4.66
N HIS A 198 24.99 -11.26 -4.03
CA HIS A 198 25.08 -12.36 -3.08
C HIS A 198 24.40 -13.65 -3.55
N GLY A 199 23.60 -13.57 -4.63
CA GLY A 199 22.74 -14.67 -5.05
C GLY A 199 21.62 -14.95 -4.04
N GLY A 200 21.22 -13.94 -3.28
CA GLY A 200 20.16 -14.00 -2.26
C GLY A 200 20.56 -13.38 -0.93
N LEU A 201 20.40 -14.13 0.17
CA LEU A 201 20.80 -13.74 1.52
C LEU A 201 22.21 -14.24 1.86
N THR A 202 23.00 -13.38 2.47
CA THR A 202 24.26 -13.80 3.15
C THR A 202 23.94 -14.52 4.48
N PRO A 203 24.95 -15.10 5.18
CA PRO A 203 24.79 -15.62 6.53
C PRO A 203 24.23 -14.59 7.51
N PHE A 204 24.65 -13.31 7.46
CA PHE A 204 24.08 -12.25 8.28
C PHE A 204 22.64 -11.95 7.91
N GLY A 205 22.28 -11.91 6.62
CA GLY A 205 20.90 -11.74 6.17
C GLY A 205 19.96 -12.85 6.69
N ARG A 206 20.45 -14.09 6.79
CA ARG A 206 19.71 -15.19 7.43
C ARG A 206 19.51 -14.95 8.92
N GLU A 207 20.52 -14.44 9.61
CA GLU A 207 20.43 -14.10 11.03
C GLU A 207 19.44 -12.95 11.28
N VAL A 208 19.35 -11.95 10.38
CA VAL A 208 18.32 -10.91 10.41
C VAL A 208 16.91 -11.54 10.37
N VAL A 209 16.66 -12.48 9.45
CA VAL A 209 15.38 -13.19 9.36
C VAL A 209 15.06 -13.97 10.64
N HIS A 210 16.02 -14.67 11.21
CA HIS A 210 15.83 -15.40 12.46
C HIS A 210 15.54 -14.48 13.64
N GLU A 211 16.19 -13.32 13.73
CA GLU A 211 15.92 -12.35 14.79
C GLU A 211 14.55 -11.67 14.59
N MET A 212 14.13 -11.38 13.35
CA MET A 212 12.78 -10.90 13.06
C MET A 212 11.72 -11.91 13.52
N ASN A 213 11.91 -13.20 13.22
CA ASN A 213 10.99 -14.26 13.69
C ASN A 213 10.94 -14.31 15.23
N ARG A 214 12.10 -14.16 15.90
CA ARG A 214 12.17 -14.14 17.38
C ARG A 214 11.46 -12.93 17.98
N LEU A 215 11.54 -11.77 17.33
CA LEU A 215 10.84 -10.55 17.74
C LEU A 215 9.32 -10.61 17.50
N GLY A 216 8.88 -11.35 16.48
CA GLY A 216 7.51 -11.29 15.97
C GLY A 216 7.31 -10.18 14.95
N MET A 217 8.41 -9.69 14.38
CA MET A 217 8.39 -8.77 13.25
C MET A 217 8.19 -9.58 11.96
N MET A 218 7.12 -9.31 11.22
CA MET A 218 6.86 -9.98 9.96
C MET A 218 7.97 -9.69 8.94
N VAL A 219 8.48 -10.73 8.30
CA VAL A 219 9.45 -10.59 7.22
C VAL A 219 8.69 -10.19 5.96
N ASP A 220 8.96 -9.00 5.45
CA ASP A 220 8.36 -8.49 4.22
C ASP A 220 9.30 -8.73 3.03
N LEU A 221 8.77 -9.39 2.00
CA LEU A 221 9.46 -9.79 0.79
C LEU A 221 9.16 -8.90 -0.42
N SER A 222 8.45 -7.78 -0.24
CA SER A 222 8.42 -6.73 -1.26
C SER A 222 9.84 -6.21 -1.50
N HIS A 223 10.14 -5.72 -2.69
CA HIS A 223 11.45 -5.17 -3.10
C HIS A 223 12.64 -6.14 -3.21
N VAL A 224 12.58 -7.33 -2.64
CA VAL A 224 13.73 -8.26 -2.65
C VAL A 224 13.82 -9.07 -3.95
N SER A 225 15.02 -9.54 -4.29
CA SER A 225 15.24 -10.43 -5.43
C SER A 225 14.51 -11.78 -5.26
N PRO A 226 14.17 -12.49 -6.36
CA PRO A 226 13.59 -13.82 -6.26
C PRO A 226 14.44 -14.84 -5.48
N ALA A 227 15.75 -14.67 -5.50
CA ALA A 227 16.67 -15.51 -4.72
C ALA A 227 16.50 -15.27 -3.22
N VAL A 228 16.36 -13.99 -2.79
CA VAL A 228 16.05 -13.66 -1.39
C VAL A 228 14.66 -14.21 -0.99
N MET A 229 13.63 -14.06 -1.83
CA MET A 229 12.30 -14.64 -1.56
C MET A 229 12.41 -16.15 -1.29
N SER A 230 13.16 -16.87 -2.13
CA SER A 230 13.37 -18.31 -1.97
C SER A 230 14.13 -18.64 -0.69
N ASN A 231 15.26 -17.95 -0.43
CA ASN A 231 16.06 -18.19 0.76
C ASN A 231 15.27 -17.93 2.06
N VAL A 232 14.48 -16.88 2.11
CA VAL A 232 13.62 -16.61 3.29
C VAL A 232 12.61 -17.73 3.49
N LEU A 233 11.90 -18.14 2.43
CA LEU A 233 10.93 -19.24 2.52
C LEU A 233 11.55 -20.59 2.90
N ASP A 234 12.86 -20.77 2.72
CA ASP A 234 13.59 -21.96 3.16
C ASP A 234 13.91 -21.97 4.66
N ILE A 235 14.04 -20.79 5.28
CA ILE A 235 14.58 -20.65 6.65
C ILE A 235 13.61 -20.03 7.65
N THR A 236 12.57 -19.30 7.19
CA THR A 236 11.66 -18.59 8.10
C THR A 236 10.84 -19.56 8.93
N GLU A 237 10.68 -19.22 10.22
CA GLU A 237 9.87 -19.96 11.19
C GLU A 237 8.46 -19.37 11.35
N SER A 238 8.19 -18.27 10.64
CA SER A 238 6.91 -17.56 10.64
C SER A 238 6.38 -17.34 9.24
N PRO A 239 5.05 -17.15 9.06
CA PRO A 239 4.50 -16.69 7.80
C PRO A 239 5.07 -15.32 7.40
N VAL A 240 5.40 -15.18 6.12
CA VAL A 240 5.91 -13.94 5.52
C VAL A 240 4.78 -13.07 4.95
N ILE A 241 5.07 -11.81 4.65
CA ILE A 241 4.21 -10.95 3.84
C ILE A 241 4.96 -10.46 2.60
N PHE A 242 4.20 -10.01 1.63
CA PHE A 242 4.60 -9.08 0.58
C PHE A 242 3.70 -7.88 0.77
N SER A 243 4.20 -6.84 1.41
CA SER A 243 3.39 -5.69 1.84
C SER A 243 2.74 -4.94 0.67
N HIS A 244 3.39 -4.92 -0.51
CA HIS A 244 2.93 -4.28 -1.74
C HIS A 244 3.64 -4.88 -2.97
N SER A 245 3.13 -5.99 -3.49
CA SER A 245 3.64 -6.66 -4.69
C SER A 245 2.50 -7.29 -5.47
N SER A 246 2.72 -7.56 -6.78
CA SER A 246 1.72 -8.18 -7.65
C SER A 246 2.25 -9.46 -8.30
N ALA A 247 1.55 -10.02 -9.30
CA ALA A 247 1.93 -11.28 -9.94
C ALA A 247 2.82 -11.04 -11.16
N ARG A 248 4.02 -11.61 -11.19
CA ARG A 248 4.96 -11.45 -12.30
C ARG A 248 4.48 -12.07 -13.61
N ALA A 249 3.71 -13.13 -13.56
CA ALA A 249 3.19 -13.78 -14.77
C ALA A 249 2.19 -12.92 -15.56
N LEU A 250 1.51 -11.95 -14.92
CA LEU A 250 0.62 -11.01 -15.61
C LEU A 250 1.37 -9.77 -16.10
N THR A 251 2.30 -9.27 -15.29
CA THR A 251 3.15 -8.13 -15.67
C THR A 251 4.59 -8.47 -15.25
N ASP A 252 5.45 -8.70 -16.26
CA ASP A 252 6.86 -9.08 -16.03
C ASP A 252 7.67 -7.90 -15.52
N HIS A 253 7.38 -7.53 -14.28
CA HIS A 253 8.11 -6.50 -13.54
C HIS A 253 8.90 -7.15 -12.41
N LYS A 254 10.15 -6.71 -12.19
CA LYS A 254 11.06 -7.32 -11.18
C LYS A 254 10.50 -7.24 -9.76
N ARG A 255 9.64 -6.26 -9.46
CA ARG A 255 8.97 -6.08 -8.17
C ARG A 255 7.84 -7.10 -7.92
N ASN A 256 7.36 -7.76 -8.97
CA ASN A 256 6.27 -8.74 -8.89
C ASN A 256 6.75 -10.13 -8.50
N VAL A 257 5.87 -10.87 -7.81
CA VAL A 257 6.14 -12.19 -7.24
C VAL A 257 6.11 -13.28 -8.33
N PRO A 258 7.18 -14.07 -8.51
CA PRO A 258 7.17 -15.18 -9.45
C PRO A 258 6.24 -16.32 -9.02
N ASP A 259 5.69 -17.07 -9.98
CA ASP A 259 4.82 -18.23 -9.72
C ASP A 259 5.48 -19.30 -8.84
N SER A 260 6.78 -19.50 -8.98
CA SER A 260 7.54 -20.44 -8.15
C SER A 260 7.47 -20.09 -6.65
N ILE A 261 7.37 -18.81 -6.34
CA ILE A 261 7.23 -18.29 -4.97
C ILE A 261 5.75 -18.32 -4.54
N LEU A 262 4.80 -17.90 -5.39
CA LEU A 262 3.36 -17.95 -5.09
C LEU A 262 2.91 -19.36 -4.67
N ARG A 263 3.39 -20.40 -5.36
CA ARG A 263 3.07 -21.80 -5.04
C ARG A 263 3.63 -22.28 -3.70
N ARG A 264 4.57 -21.58 -3.09
CA ARG A 264 5.15 -21.92 -1.77
C ARG A 264 4.38 -21.31 -0.61
N LEU A 265 3.57 -20.28 -0.85
CA LEU A 265 2.83 -19.57 0.21
C LEU A 265 1.83 -20.44 0.99
N PRO A 266 1.09 -21.39 0.38
CA PRO A 266 0.21 -22.28 1.14
C PRO A 266 0.94 -23.07 2.23
N LYS A 267 2.17 -23.51 1.98
CA LYS A 267 3.01 -24.20 2.98
C LYS A 267 3.55 -23.25 4.04
N ASN A 268 3.95 -22.02 3.66
CA ASN A 268 4.49 -21.01 4.59
C ASN A 268 3.38 -20.36 5.43
N GLY A 269 2.18 -20.22 4.91
CA GLY A 269 1.07 -19.49 5.54
C GLY A 269 1.08 -17.97 5.27
N GLY A 270 1.98 -17.47 4.42
CA GLY A 270 2.13 -16.05 4.14
C GLY A 270 1.03 -15.44 3.26
N VAL A 271 1.15 -14.13 2.99
CA VAL A 271 0.17 -13.33 2.23
C VAL A 271 0.88 -12.42 1.23
N VAL A 272 0.37 -12.37 -0.01
CA VAL A 272 0.70 -11.30 -0.98
C VAL A 272 -0.36 -10.23 -0.90
N MET A 273 0.03 -9.04 -0.53
CA MET A 273 -0.82 -7.86 -0.51
C MET A 273 -0.63 -7.14 -1.86
N VAL A 274 -1.65 -7.24 -2.72
CA VAL A 274 -1.58 -6.79 -4.12
C VAL A 274 -1.50 -5.27 -4.16
N THR A 275 -0.48 -4.76 -4.87
CA THR A 275 -0.24 -3.32 -5.03
C THR A 275 -1.07 -2.71 -6.16
N PHE A 276 -1.27 -1.38 -6.12
CA PHE A 276 -1.96 -0.61 -7.15
C PHE A 276 -1.01 0.15 -8.08
N VAL A 277 0.30 0.01 -7.91
CA VAL A 277 1.31 0.67 -8.76
C VAL A 277 1.06 0.35 -10.23
N PRO A 278 0.79 1.35 -11.10
CA PRO A 278 0.38 1.12 -12.47
C PRO A 278 1.35 0.26 -13.29
N GLY A 279 2.65 0.50 -13.16
CA GLY A 279 3.69 -0.25 -13.87
C GLY A 279 3.83 -1.71 -13.42
N PHE A 280 3.27 -2.08 -12.24
CA PHE A 280 3.32 -3.44 -11.73
C PHE A 280 2.06 -4.25 -12.08
N VAL A 281 0.96 -3.57 -12.43
CA VAL A 281 -0.32 -4.22 -12.71
C VAL A 281 -0.74 -4.12 -14.18
N ASN A 282 -0.02 -3.34 -15.01
CA ASN A 282 -0.32 -3.21 -16.43
C ASN A 282 0.96 -3.22 -17.27
N THR A 283 1.10 -4.23 -18.12
CA THR A 283 2.30 -4.42 -18.96
C THR A 283 2.56 -3.26 -19.92
N HIS A 284 1.51 -2.66 -20.49
CA HIS A 284 1.68 -1.52 -21.40
C HIS A 284 2.16 -0.28 -20.65
N PHE A 285 1.64 -0.07 -19.44
CA PHE A 285 2.11 1.03 -18.58
C PHE A 285 3.56 0.83 -18.16
N GLY A 286 3.93 -0.37 -17.72
CA GLY A 286 5.32 -0.69 -17.34
C GLY A 286 6.30 -0.52 -18.51
N ALA A 287 5.92 -0.94 -19.72
CA ALA A 287 6.73 -0.73 -20.92
C ALA A 287 6.88 0.77 -21.25
N TRP A 288 5.82 1.56 -21.08
CA TRP A 288 5.84 3.01 -21.26
C TRP A 288 6.75 3.69 -20.23
N GLU A 289 6.72 3.28 -18.96
CA GLU A 289 7.63 3.77 -17.90
C GLU A 289 9.08 3.47 -18.23
N ALA A 290 9.41 2.24 -18.61
CA ALA A 290 10.76 1.85 -18.99
C ALA A 290 11.29 2.67 -20.19
N ALA A 291 10.45 2.95 -21.18
CA ALA A 291 10.80 3.79 -22.33
C ALA A 291 11.01 5.25 -21.89
N ARG A 292 10.16 5.81 -21.03
CA ARG A 292 10.32 7.15 -20.45
C ARG A 292 11.64 7.26 -19.67
N ASP A 293 11.98 6.29 -18.85
CA ASP A 293 13.18 6.28 -18.02
C ASP A 293 14.46 6.16 -18.88
N SER A 294 14.36 5.46 -20.02
CA SER A 294 15.42 5.43 -21.04
C SER A 294 15.68 6.82 -21.62
N VAL A 295 14.65 7.63 -21.84
CA VAL A 295 14.82 9.03 -22.30
C VAL A 295 15.50 9.88 -21.21
N VAL A 296 15.13 9.71 -19.93
CA VAL A 296 15.79 10.40 -18.81
C VAL A 296 17.28 10.05 -18.77
N THR A 297 17.59 8.76 -18.86
CA THR A 297 18.97 8.24 -18.82
C THR A 297 19.80 8.75 -19.99
N ALA A 298 19.25 8.72 -21.21
CA ALA A 298 19.91 9.21 -22.41
C ALA A 298 20.17 10.74 -22.34
N ALA A 299 19.20 11.52 -21.83
CA ALA A 299 19.37 12.95 -21.66
C ALA A 299 20.51 13.28 -20.69
N LYS A 300 20.56 12.60 -19.53
CA LYS A 300 21.65 12.75 -18.56
C LYS A 300 23.02 12.33 -19.12
N ALA A 301 23.11 11.22 -19.83
CA ALA A 301 24.33 10.75 -20.48
C ALA A 301 24.82 11.72 -21.57
N GLY A 302 23.91 12.41 -22.27
CA GLY A 302 24.20 13.47 -23.23
C GLY A 302 24.59 14.83 -22.61
N GLY A 303 24.73 14.92 -21.29
CA GLY A 303 25.14 16.13 -20.57
C GLY A 303 24.03 17.19 -20.43
N ALA A 304 22.75 16.81 -20.65
CA ALA A 304 21.64 17.72 -20.43
C ALA A 304 21.50 18.05 -18.93
N ASP A 305 21.34 19.33 -18.63
CA ASP A 305 20.94 19.74 -17.28
C ASP A 305 19.52 19.29 -16.94
N SER A 306 19.14 19.44 -15.66
CA SER A 306 17.82 18.98 -15.18
C SER A 306 16.64 19.65 -15.91
N ALA A 307 16.80 20.86 -16.47
CA ALA A 307 15.74 21.57 -17.19
C ALA A 307 15.61 21.05 -18.63
N ALA A 308 16.74 20.84 -19.31
CA ALA A 308 16.80 20.27 -20.65
C ALA A 308 16.31 18.81 -20.64
N ALA A 309 16.71 17.99 -19.66
CA ALA A 309 16.22 16.63 -19.49
C ALA A 309 14.70 16.59 -19.29
N ARG A 310 14.14 17.44 -18.41
CA ARG A 310 12.68 17.57 -18.23
C ARG A 310 11.95 17.99 -19.51
N THR A 311 12.56 18.83 -20.32
CA THR A 311 11.98 19.27 -21.61
C THR A 311 11.93 18.11 -22.61
N GLN A 312 13.01 17.33 -22.73
CA GLN A 312 13.05 16.13 -23.59
C GLN A 312 12.01 15.09 -23.16
N VAL A 313 11.91 14.82 -21.86
CA VAL A 313 10.91 13.89 -21.30
C VAL A 313 9.49 14.37 -21.61
N ARG A 314 9.17 15.65 -21.44
CA ARG A 314 7.85 16.21 -21.76
C ARG A 314 7.52 16.09 -23.25
N ALA A 315 8.47 16.36 -24.12
CA ALA A 315 8.30 16.21 -25.57
C ALA A 315 8.02 14.74 -25.93
N TRP A 316 8.78 13.81 -25.35
CA TRP A 316 8.56 12.38 -25.55
C TRP A 316 7.17 11.92 -25.04
N MET A 317 6.76 12.34 -23.83
CA MET A 317 5.45 12.03 -23.26
C MET A 317 4.29 12.58 -24.11
N SER A 318 4.48 13.76 -24.72
CA SER A 318 3.49 14.34 -25.65
C SER A 318 3.31 13.50 -26.92
N ALA A 319 4.41 12.91 -27.42
CA ALA A 319 4.39 12.03 -28.59
C ALA A 319 3.98 10.58 -28.26
N ASN A 320 4.10 10.19 -27.00
CA ASN A 320 3.79 8.85 -26.50
C ASN A 320 2.80 8.94 -25.33
N PRO A 321 1.49 9.02 -25.59
CA PRO A 321 0.47 9.11 -24.55
C PRO A 321 0.58 7.95 -23.57
N ARG A 322 0.46 8.26 -22.28
CA ARG A 322 0.52 7.28 -21.20
C ARG A 322 -0.66 6.31 -21.28
N PRO A 323 -0.41 4.98 -21.24
CA PRO A 323 -1.49 4.00 -21.16
C PRO A 323 -2.35 4.18 -19.90
N THR A 324 -3.62 3.85 -19.98
CA THR A 324 -4.53 3.85 -18.83
C THR A 324 -4.41 2.52 -18.11
N THR A 325 -4.22 2.58 -16.80
CA THR A 325 -4.39 1.45 -15.87
C THR A 325 -5.72 1.60 -15.17
N THR A 326 -6.40 0.52 -14.87
CA THR A 326 -7.75 0.53 -14.33
C THR A 326 -7.88 -0.37 -13.09
N ILE A 327 -8.98 -0.22 -12.37
CA ILE A 327 -9.37 -1.11 -11.27
C ILE A 327 -9.43 -2.58 -11.71
N SER A 328 -9.76 -2.85 -13.01
CA SER A 328 -9.79 -4.20 -13.57
C SER A 328 -8.41 -4.83 -13.61
N ASP A 329 -7.35 -4.07 -13.95
CA ASP A 329 -5.97 -4.58 -13.94
C ASP A 329 -5.55 -5.07 -12.53
N VAL A 330 -5.91 -4.31 -11.49
CA VAL A 330 -5.65 -4.69 -10.10
C VAL A 330 -6.44 -5.95 -9.72
N ALA A 331 -7.73 -6.01 -10.09
CA ALA A 331 -8.59 -7.16 -9.82
C ALA A 331 -8.04 -8.43 -10.51
N ASP A 332 -7.50 -8.33 -11.73
CA ASP A 332 -6.89 -9.45 -12.45
C ASP A 332 -5.68 -10.02 -11.67
N HIS A 333 -4.83 -9.15 -11.10
CA HIS A 333 -3.72 -9.58 -10.25
C HIS A 333 -4.19 -10.26 -8.97
N ILE A 334 -5.23 -9.74 -8.31
CA ILE A 334 -5.84 -10.37 -7.13
C ILE A 334 -6.36 -11.78 -7.47
N GLU A 335 -7.08 -11.92 -8.59
CA GLU A 335 -7.59 -13.22 -9.06
C GLU A 335 -6.47 -14.18 -9.41
N TYR A 336 -5.39 -13.69 -10.02
CA TYR A 336 -4.24 -14.53 -10.36
C TYR A 336 -3.52 -15.03 -9.10
N VAL A 337 -3.24 -14.17 -8.13
CA VAL A 337 -2.63 -14.58 -6.85
C VAL A 337 -3.53 -15.59 -6.13
N ARG A 338 -4.87 -15.34 -6.10
CA ARG A 338 -5.85 -16.30 -5.57
C ARG A 338 -5.77 -17.65 -6.27
N LYS A 339 -5.68 -17.67 -7.60
CA LYS A 339 -5.55 -18.90 -8.39
C LYS A 339 -4.28 -19.67 -8.06
N MET A 340 -3.15 -18.99 -7.85
CA MET A 340 -1.85 -19.60 -7.65
C MET A 340 -1.57 -20.02 -6.21
N ALA A 341 -1.99 -19.22 -5.24
CA ALA A 341 -1.70 -19.41 -3.83
C ALA A 341 -2.93 -19.77 -2.98
N GLY A 342 -4.14 -19.53 -3.48
CA GLY A 342 -5.39 -19.73 -2.75
C GLY A 342 -5.89 -18.47 -2.04
N ALA A 343 -7.18 -18.46 -1.68
CA ALA A 343 -7.85 -17.30 -1.09
C ALA A 343 -7.30 -16.90 0.30
N ASP A 344 -6.61 -17.81 0.99
CA ASP A 344 -6.01 -17.56 2.30
C ASP A 344 -4.67 -16.80 2.24
N HIS A 345 -4.15 -16.52 1.03
CA HIS A 345 -2.82 -15.97 0.80
C HIS A 345 -2.80 -14.66 0.02
N ILE A 346 -3.92 -13.94 0.01
CA ILE A 346 -4.09 -12.65 -0.66
C ILE A 346 -4.47 -11.55 0.34
N GLY A 347 -4.04 -10.33 0.04
CA GLY A 347 -4.36 -9.10 0.77
C GLY A 347 -4.28 -7.90 -0.17
N ILE A 348 -4.40 -6.69 0.40
CA ILE A 348 -4.28 -5.42 -0.31
C ILE A 348 -3.11 -4.64 0.28
N GLY A 349 -2.22 -4.13 -0.58
CA GLY A 349 -1.12 -3.26 -0.23
C GLY A 349 -0.98 -2.16 -1.26
N SER A 350 -1.80 -1.11 -1.10
CA SER A 350 -2.11 -0.15 -2.15
C SER A 350 -0.89 0.59 -2.70
N ASP A 351 0.04 0.95 -1.84
CA ASP A 351 1.17 1.83 -2.12
C ASP A 351 0.72 3.30 -2.38
N PHE A 352 -0.42 3.71 -1.81
CA PHE A 352 -0.86 5.09 -1.86
C PHE A 352 0.16 6.03 -1.21
N ASP A 353 0.26 7.24 -1.77
CA ASP A 353 1.27 8.26 -1.46
C ASP A 353 2.73 7.85 -1.82
N GLY A 354 3.01 6.58 -2.19
CA GLY A 354 4.32 6.09 -2.67
C GLY A 354 4.38 5.88 -4.18
N MET A 355 3.28 5.49 -4.82
CA MET A 355 3.24 5.18 -6.25
C MET A 355 3.34 6.39 -7.20
N GLY A 356 3.47 7.60 -6.66
CA GLY A 356 3.52 8.84 -7.44
C GLY A 356 2.13 9.35 -7.85
N PRO A 357 2.05 10.32 -8.79
CA PRO A 357 0.81 11.08 -9.05
C PRO A 357 -0.21 10.33 -9.93
N VAL A 358 0.02 9.06 -10.21
CA VAL A 358 -0.79 8.27 -11.14
C VAL A 358 -1.26 7.01 -10.46
N ALA A 359 -2.57 6.90 -10.27
CA ALA A 359 -3.22 5.70 -9.79
C ALA A 359 -4.05 5.05 -10.91
N PRO A 360 -4.42 3.76 -10.79
CA PRO A 360 -5.38 3.15 -11.69
C PRO A 360 -6.73 3.88 -11.64
N ALA A 361 -7.38 4.06 -12.81
CA ALA A 361 -8.70 4.64 -12.88
C ALA A 361 -9.71 3.81 -12.06
N GLY A 362 -10.41 4.47 -11.16
CA GLY A 362 -11.29 3.87 -10.16
C GLY A 362 -10.62 3.58 -8.81
N LEU A 363 -9.31 3.83 -8.68
CA LEU A 363 -8.51 3.68 -7.45
C LEU A 363 -7.61 4.91 -7.23
N GLU A 364 -8.15 6.12 -7.43
CA GLU A 364 -7.37 7.36 -7.43
C GLU A 364 -6.86 7.77 -6.03
N ASP A 365 -7.52 7.31 -4.98
CA ASP A 365 -7.15 7.62 -3.58
C ASP A 365 -7.71 6.57 -2.60
N VAL A 366 -7.39 6.69 -1.32
CA VAL A 366 -7.81 5.75 -0.27
C VAL A 366 -9.33 5.62 -0.09
N SER A 367 -10.17 6.51 -0.65
CA SER A 367 -11.63 6.39 -0.61
C SER A 367 -12.18 5.31 -1.54
N LYS A 368 -11.35 4.77 -2.42
CA LYS A 368 -11.76 3.92 -3.54
C LYS A 368 -11.73 2.42 -3.25
N PHE A 369 -11.23 1.97 -2.12
CA PHE A 369 -11.23 0.54 -1.80
C PHE A 369 -12.60 -0.15 -1.99
N PRO A 370 -13.76 0.43 -1.57
CA PRO A 370 -15.06 -0.22 -1.80
C PRO A 370 -15.37 -0.50 -3.28
N TYR A 371 -14.82 0.31 -4.21
CA TYR A 371 -15.01 0.09 -5.65
C TYR A 371 -14.26 -1.14 -6.15
N LEU A 372 -13.05 -1.42 -5.60
CA LEU A 372 -12.33 -2.66 -5.89
C LEU A 372 -13.11 -3.89 -5.40
N PHE A 373 -13.68 -3.84 -4.21
CA PHE A 373 -14.54 -4.90 -3.70
C PHE A 373 -15.81 -5.06 -4.54
N ALA A 374 -16.42 -3.96 -5.01
CA ALA A 374 -17.56 -3.99 -5.92
C ALA A 374 -17.20 -4.65 -7.25
N GLU A 375 -16.01 -4.40 -7.80
CA GLU A 375 -15.51 -5.07 -9.00
C GLU A 375 -15.37 -6.58 -8.78
N LEU A 376 -14.79 -7.00 -7.66
CA LEU A 376 -14.66 -8.42 -7.32
C LEU A 376 -16.03 -9.10 -7.09
N ILE A 377 -17.00 -8.38 -6.50
CA ILE A 377 -18.40 -8.86 -6.38
C ILE A 377 -19.02 -9.10 -7.76
N ARG A 378 -18.85 -8.16 -8.71
CA ARG A 378 -19.32 -8.34 -10.10
C ARG A 378 -18.66 -9.52 -10.79
N ARG A 379 -17.42 -9.85 -10.43
CA ARG A 379 -16.68 -11.04 -10.87
C ARG A 379 -17.11 -12.34 -10.17
N GLY A 380 -18.08 -12.28 -9.25
CA GLY A 380 -18.66 -13.45 -8.59
C GLY A 380 -17.90 -13.92 -7.35
N TRP A 381 -17.09 -13.06 -6.73
CA TRP A 381 -16.44 -13.40 -5.45
C TRP A 381 -17.45 -13.56 -4.33
N LYS A 382 -17.22 -14.55 -3.45
CA LYS A 382 -18.03 -14.78 -2.27
C LYS A 382 -17.57 -13.91 -1.10
N ASP A 383 -18.50 -13.56 -0.23
CA ASP A 383 -18.23 -12.74 0.96
C ASP A 383 -17.12 -13.29 1.84
N GLU A 384 -17.02 -14.62 1.95
CA GLU A 384 -15.97 -15.29 2.72
C GLU A 384 -14.57 -14.95 2.18
N ASP A 385 -14.36 -15.07 0.87
CA ASP A 385 -13.07 -14.76 0.23
C ASP A 385 -12.79 -13.26 0.25
N LEU A 386 -13.83 -12.42 0.09
CA LEU A 386 -13.70 -10.96 0.20
C LEU A 386 -13.26 -10.54 1.62
N LYS A 387 -13.79 -11.16 2.66
CA LYS A 387 -13.37 -10.91 4.06
C LYS A 387 -11.92 -11.34 4.30
N LYS A 388 -11.50 -12.45 3.73
CA LYS A 388 -10.09 -12.89 3.77
C LYS A 388 -9.18 -11.88 3.11
N LEU A 389 -9.51 -11.45 1.90
CA LEU A 389 -8.79 -10.40 1.16
C LEU A 389 -8.74 -9.08 1.94
N ALA A 390 -9.88 -8.66 2.52
CA ALA A 390 -9.98 -7.40 3.26
C ALA A 390 -8.98 -7.32 4.42
N GLY A 391 -8.84 -8.40 5.22
CA GLY A 391 -7.94 -8.32 6.37
C GLY A 391 -7.78 -9.59 7.18
N LEU A 392 -8.69 -10.58 7.07
CA LEU A 392 -8.59 -11.78 7.91
C LEU A 392 -7.30 -12.57 7.67
N ASN A 393 -6.76 -12.55 6.43
CA ASN A 393 -5.48 -13.18 6.11
C ASN A 393 -4.32 -12.47 6.80
N VAL A 394 -4.30 -11.13 6.79
CA VAL A 394 -3.25 -10.33 7.44
C VAL A 394 -3.30 -10.51 8.96
N LEU A 395 -4.51 -10.49 9.56
CA LEU A 395 -4.69 -10.78 10.98
C LEU A 395 -4.15 -12.15 11.36
N ARG A 396 -4.43 -13.18 10.54
CA ARG A 396 -3.91 -14.54 10.74
C ARG A 396 -2.38 -14.58 10.72
N VAL A 397 -1.75 -13.90 9.73
CA VAL A 397 -0.28 -13.82 9.63
C VAL A 397 0.32 -13.11 10.83
N LEU A 398 -0.25 -11.97 11.25
CA LEU A 398 0.24 -11.23 12.40
C LEU A 398 0.16 -12.06 13.69
N ARG A 399 -0.98 -12.73 13.95
CA ARG A 399 -1.12 -13.66 15.10
C ARG A 399 -0.14 -14.83 15.07
N ALA A 400 0.11 -15.38 13.89
CA ALA A 400 1.08 -16.46 13.75
C ALA A 400 2.52 -15.98 14.07
N ASN A 401 2.89 -14.76 13.67
CA ASN A 401 4.17 -14.15 14.03
C ASN A 401 4.27 -13.88 15.54
N GLU A 402 3.20 -13.36 16.17
CA GLU A 402 3.13 -13.18 17.62
C GLU A 402 3.31 -14.51 18.38
N ALA A 403 2.65 -15.57 17.94
CA ALA A 403 2.76 -16.90 18.54
C ALA A 403 4.17 -17.49 18.36
N THR A 404 4.77 -17.35 17.16
CA THR A 404 6.13 -17.79 16.89
C THR A 404 7.12 -17.05 17.78
N ALA A 405 6.97 -15.72 17.92
CA ALA A 405 7.84 -14.93 18.80
C ALA A 405 7.81 -15.42 20.25
N LYS A 406 6.60 -15.66 20.78
CA LYS A 406 6.45 -16.19 22.15
C LYS A 406 7.21 -17.52 22.34
N ARG A 407 7.14 -18.42 21.36
CA ARG A 407 7.88 -19.69 21.37
C ARG A 407 9.38 -19.45 21.29
N LEU A 408 9.84 -18.69 20.31
CA LEU A 408 11.27 -18.50 20.04
C LEU A 408 12.00 -17.71 21.14
N GLN A 409 11.31 -16.77 21.78
CA GLN A 409 11.88 -16.03 22.92
C GLN A 409 12.10 -16.92 24.15
N ALA A 410 11.28 -17.97 24.30
CA ALA A 410 11.48 -18.99 25.33
C ALA A 410 12.62 -19.97 24.99
N GLU A 411 12.89 -20.19 23.70
CA GLU A 411 13.86 -21.17 23.22
C GLU A 411 15.29 -20.60 23.08
N ARG A 412 15.39 -19.31 22.74
CA ARG A 412 16.71 -18.69 22.44
C ARG A 412 16.77 -17.21 22.84
N PRO A 413 17.95 -16.73 23.33
CA PRO A 413 18.19 -15.32 23.64
C PRO A 413 18.26 -14.48 22.35
N PRO A 414 18.23 -13.12 22.47
CA PRO A 414 18.52 -12.23 21.35
C PRO A 414 19.88 -12.52 20.71
N SER A 415 19.96 -12.52 19.39
CA SER A 415 21.21 -12.70 18.69
C SER A 415 22.14 -11.49 18.88
N THR A 416 23.41 -11.77 19.16
CA THR A 416 24.49 -10.75 19.28
C THR A 416 25.49 -10.83 18.14
N LYS A 417 25.22 -11.70 17.13
CA LYS A 417 26.10 -11.86 15.98
C LYS A 417 26.16 -10.59 15.15
N THR A 418 27.34 -10.33 14.60
CA THR A 418 27.59 -9.18 13.73
C THR A 418 27.83 -9.62 12.30
N ILE A 419 27.67 -8.71 11.34
CA ILE A 419 27.97 -8.98 9.94
C ILE A 419 29.44 -9.34 9.72
N GLN A 420 30.38 -8.74 10.49
CA GLN A 420 31.81 -9.06 10.44
C GLN A 420 32.10 -10.50 10.84
N GLN A 421 31.36 -11.01 11.84
CA GLN A 421 31.52 -12.40 12.29
C GLN A 421 30.95 -13.42 11.29
N LEU A 422 29.85 -13.09 10.63
CA LEU A 422 29.12 -14.03 9.78
C LEU A 422 29.54 -13.99 8.32
N ASP A 423 29.78 -12.81 7.77
CA ASP A 423 30.04 -12.60 6.35
C ASP A 423 31.51 -12.29 6.05
N SER A 424 32.39 -12.35 7.06
CA SER A 424 33.83 -12.04 6.94
C SER A 424 34.12 -10.64 6.35
N VAL A 425 33.24 -9.69 6.61
CA VAL A 425 33.39 -8.28 6.19
C VAL A 425 34.36 -7.57 7.14
N PRO A 426 35.34 -6.77 6.64
CA PRO A 426 36.21 -6.00 7.52
C PRO A 426 35.42 -5.08 8.46
N ALA A 427 35.90 -4.93 9.70
CA ALA A 427 35.37 -3.92 10.62
C ALA A 427 35.70 -2.51 10.07
N HIS A 428 34.73 -1.64 10.03
CA HIS A 428 34.88 -0.23 9.67
C HIS A 428 35.27 0.61 10.88
#